data_f5eeead76cf3df050323aaa1a3d84b14
#
_entry.id   f5eeead76cf3df050323aaa1a3d84b14
#
_cell.length_a   1.000
_cell.length_b   1.000
_cell.length_c   1.000
_cell.angle_alpha   90.00
_cell.angle_beta   90.00
_cell.angle_gamma   90.00
#
_symmetry.space_group_name_H-M   'P 1'
#
loop_
_entity.id
_entity.type
_entity.pdbx_description
1 polymer ?
#
loop_
_entity_poly.entity_id
_entity_poly.type
_entity_poly.pdbx_seq_one_letter_code
_entity_poly.pdbx_strand_id
1 'polypeptide(L)'
;VKAYVDGNSQRTKDITFKADKLQTITMKLPSGVKLHNLSTGTTSKAGASVEICGGTKFYLSAPLTQVSDVAQSWSSTRKGSITKDYSAYKITTGSDTQDLALVFGEGVTDEKYIDFKVSWIEQATIEIVKKDDTADVNLAGAVFGVYSDEACTKLITQMPATDKNGKSSVTIIKTQDTVYLKEITAPQGYVVNATATNVKLVASKTSAVTVENKEQLAELTIYKEGQVLIGAEVSESGTVFQYENRRQKNAVYNVYAGADIVTAYGTKVYSKGDLVKENLTTGENGSVTLKNLHLGTYVVKEAKAPDNFYNGSEEKPVTLTYAGQNKEVVFADVTFNNERQKADVSVVKQDKDIKKPLNGGIFALYASDDIRNADGTVVVKKGTLIEKATTGADGNAKFTADLPIGYSYFVKEDQAPEGYVRNTEDVYTFKFSYTNDKEATVSFAHTFSNDRVTAKINLFKVDKETGKAVPQGDATLKGAVYGLYAREDIVHPDGATGTIYKAGEQVASLTTDDKGQASVNGLYLGKYYIKEITPPTGYLADTEEHDLTCSYEGDMTSEVKRECTSSEQVIKQPFQIIKAANNGKTDADLLSGAGFTVYLKSSLTKKADGSYDFDSAKPVVS
;
A
#
# COMPACT_ATOMS: atom_id res chain seq x y z
N VAL A 1 -79.45 24.58 -6.27
CA VAL A 1 -79.76 23.75 -5.12
C VAL A 1 -79.57 24.59 -3.87
N LYS A 2 -80.63 24.78 -3.09
CA LYS A 2 -80.49 25.40 -1.75
C LYS A 2 -80.21 24.34 -0.75
N ALA A 3 -79.03 24.45 -0.12
CA ALA A 3 -78.66 23.59 1.00
C ALA A 3 -78.82 24.45 2.27
N TYR A 4 -79.34 23.83 3.31
CA TYR A 4 -79.61 24.54 4.58
C TYR A 4 -78.62 24.00 5.62
N VAL A 5 -78.06 24.90 6.43
CA VAL A 5 -77.36 24.55 7.62
C VAL A 5 -78.30 24.74 8.81
N ASP A 6 -78.47 23.73 9.61
CA ASP A 6 -79.21 23.76 10.85
C ASP A 6 -80.70 24.19 10.71
N GLY A 7 -81.30 23.91 9.57
CA GLY A 7 -82.69 24.27 9.34
C GLY A 7 -82.99 25.80 9.33
N ASN A 8 -81.99 26.63 9.40
CA ASN A 8 -82.17 28.10 9.39
C ASN A 8 -82.03 28.63 7.98
N SER A 9 -83.07 29.24 7.46
CA SER A 9 -83.11 29.78 6.10
C SER A 9 -82.06 30.88 5.84
N GLN A 10 -81.57 31.54 6.88
CA GLN A 10 -80.55 32.56 6.74
C GLN A 10 -79.12 31.95 6.56
N ARG A 11 -78.99 30.67 6.75
CA ARG A 11 -77.69 29.93 6.52
C ARG A 11 -77.73 29.08 5.27
N THR A 12 -78.67 29.32 4.38
CA THR A 12 -78.72 28.63 3.09
C THR A 12 -77.61 29.13 2.19
N LYS A 13 -76.82 28.19 1.67
CA LYS A 13 -75.86 28.48 0.62
C LYS A 13 -76.46 28.03 -0.72
N ASP A 14 -76.65 28.94 -1.61
CA ASP A 14 -76.99 28.61 -3.00
C ASP A 14 -75.71 28.02 -3.63
N ILE A 15 -75.75 26.75 -3.89
CA ILE A 15 -74.71 26.10 -4.65
C ILE A 15 -75.10 26.30 -6.13
N THR A 16 -74.46 27.29 -6.74
CA THR A 16 -74.59 27.52 -8.18
C THR A 16 -73.51 26.64 -8.85
N PHE A 17 -73.94 25.64 -9.57
CA PHE A 17 -73.07 24.97 -10.52
C PHE A 17 -72.80 25.94 -11.68
N LYS A 18 -71.60 26.53 -11.69
CA LYS A 18 -71.12 27.19 -12.90
C LYS A 18 -70.60 26.07 -13.81
N ALA A 19 -71.47 25.56 -14.61
CA ALA A 19 -71.10 24.61 -15.64
C ALA A 19 -71.19 25.31 -16.99
N ASP A 20 -70.11 25.46 -17.66
CA ASP A 20 -70.10 25.65 -19.11
C ASP A 20 -70.63 24.39 -19.83
N LYS A 21 -70.83 23.31 -19.10
CA LYS A 21 -71.47 22.04 -19.47
C LYS A 21 -72.25 21.54 -18.26
N LEU A 22 -73.52 21.16 -18.51
CA LEU A 22 -74.38 20.49 -17.52
C LEU A 22 -73.65 19.25 -16.98
N GLN A 23 -73.11 19.36 -15.80
CA GLN A 23 -72.49 18.18 -15.12
C GLN A 23 -73.60 17.41 -14.45
N THR A 24 -73.66 16.11 -14.71
CA THR A 24 -74.49 15.15 -14.01
C THR A 24 -73.76 14.58 -12.87
N ILE A 25 -74.30 14.62 -11.69
CA ILE A 25 -73.76 14.03 -10.47
C ILE A 25 -74.57 12.78 -10.13
N THR A 26 -73.89 11.68 -9.91
CA THR A 26 -74.53 10.46 -9.41
C THR A 26 -74.44 10.44 -7.89
N MET A 27 -75.57 10.59 -7.24
CA MET A 27 -75.68 10.50 -5.79
C MET A 27 -76.21 9.10 -5.40
N LYS A 28 -75.46 8.38 -4.58
CA LYS A 28 -75.92 7.13 -3.96
C LYS A 28 -76.64 7.47 -2.66
N LEU A 29 -77.96 7.25 -2.66
CA LEU A 29 -78.77 7.50 -1.47
C LEU A 29 -78.53 6.43 -0.41
N PRO A 30 -78.56 6.78 0.88
CA PRO A 30 -78.59 5.83 1.96
C PRO A 30 -79.79 4.89 1.87
N SER A 31 -79.69 3.73 2.52
CA SER A 31 -80.81 2.81 2.62
C SER A 31 -82.01 3.50 3.25
N GLY A 32 -83.14 3.40 2.63
CA GLY A 32 -84.39 4.01 3.08
C GLY A 32 -84.56 5.49 2.67
N VAL A 33 -83.54 6.18 2.23
CA VAL A 33 -83.60 7.59 1.77
C VAL A 33 -84.10 7.63 0.33
N LYS A 34 -85.03 8.55 0.03
CA LYS A 34 -85.53 8.83 -1.31
C LYS A 34 -85.19 10.28 -1.69
N LEU A 35 -84.84 10.49 -2.94
CA LEU A 35 -84.73 11.83 -3.51
C LEU A 35 -86.01 12.24 -4.20
N HIS A 36 -86.51 13.41 -3.86
CA HIS A 36 -87.64 14.05 -4.50
C HIS A 36 -87.12 15.14 -5.38
N ASN A 37 -87.15 14.94 -6.67
CA ASN A 37 -86.74 15.91 -7.66
C ASN A 37 -87.89 16.91 -7.93
N LEU A 38 -87.69 18.13 -7.42
CA LEU A 38 -88.70 19.18 -7.56
C LEU A 38 -88.76 19.77 -8.98
N SER A 39 -87.71 19.58 -9.75
CA SER A 39 -87.69 20.06 -11.14
C SER A 39 -88.51 19.17 -12.09
N THR A 40 -88.54 17.87 -11.78
CA THR A 40 -89.24 16.87 -12.61
C THR A 40 -90.51 16.33 -11.95
N GLY A 41 -90.72 16.57 -10.66
CA GLY A 41 -91.82 16.00 -9.89
C GLY A 41 -91.64 14.51 -9.58
N THR A 42 -90.44 13.90 -9.81
CA THR A 42 -90.22 12.49 -9.65
C THR A 42 -89.58 12.19 -8.29
N THR A 43 -89.83 10.97 -7.76
CA THR A 43 -89.25 10.49 -6.53
C THR A 43 -88.43 9.20 -6.79
N SER A 44 -87.21 9.15 -6.32
CA SER A 44 -86.37 7.98 -6.48
C SER A 44 -86.85 6.82 -5.64
N LYS A 45 -86.37 5.62 -5.95
CA LYS A 45 -86.48 4.47 -5.01
C LYS A 45 -85.57 4.74 -3.82
N ALA A 46 -85.96 4.22 -2.66
CA ALA A 46 -85.15 4.31 -1.46
C ALA A 46 -83.80 3.57 -1.65
N GLY A 47 -82.70 4.20 -1.26
CA GLY A 47 -81.35 3.66 -1.42
C GLY A 47 -80.83 3.58 -2.86
N ALA A 48 -81.51 4.22 -3.82
CA ALA A 48 -81.09 4.22 -5.22
C ALA A 48 -79.86 5.11 -5.46
N SER A 49 -79.15 4.82 -6.52
CA SER A 49 -78.26 5.80 -7.13
C SER A 49 -79.08 6.71 -8.05
N VAL A 50 -79.00 7.98 -7.86
CA VAL A 50 -79.76 8.97 -8.65
C VAL A 50 -78.83 9.94 -9.32
N GLU A 51 -79.15 10.31 -10.57
CA GLU A 51 -78.41 11.33 -11.30
C GLU A 51 -79.07 12.67 -11.09
N ILE A 52 -78.26 13.65 -10.76
CA ILE A 52 -78.72 15.02 -10.56
C ILE A 52 -77.94 15.93 -11.51
N CYS A 53 -78.64 16.62 -12.40
CA CYS A 53 -78.03 17.63 -13.24
C CYS A 53 -77.89 18.94 -12.50
N GLY A 54 -76.96 19.78 -12.92
CA GLY A 54 -76.84 21.13 -12.39
C GLY A 54 -78.13 21.91 -12.54
N GLY A 55 -78.53 22.62 -11.48
CA GLY A 55 -79.76 23.32 -11.40
C GLY A 55 -81.01 22.52 -10.97
N THR A 56 -80.89 21.24 -10.76
CA THR A 56 -81.99 20.39 -10.22
C THR A 56 -82.35 20.84 -8.81
N LYS A 57 -83.59 21.10 -8.54
CA LYS A 57 -84.12 21.36 -7.21
C LYS A 57 -84.61 19.98 -6.63
N PHE A 58 -84.23 19.67 -5.46
CA PHE A 58 -84.64 18.42 -4.84
C PHE A 58 -84.60 18.48 -3.29
N TYR A 59 -85.28 17.57 -2.68
CA TYR A 59 -85.11 17.26 -1.23
C TYR A 59 -84.99 15.75 -1.01
N LEU A 60 -84.53 15.39 0.14
CA LEU A 60 -84.46 13.97 0.57
C LEU A 60 -85.52 13.68 1.63
N SER A 61 -86.06 12.47 1.59
CA SER A 61 -86.88 11.93 2.67
C SER A 61 -86.41 10.61 3.12
N ALA A 62 -86.50 10.32 4.43
CA ALA A 62 -86.17 9.06 5.01
C ALA A 62 -87.10 8.76 6.22
N PRO A 63 -87.36 7.49 6.57
CA PRO A 63 -87.94 7.13 7.83
C PRO A 63 -87.05 7.58 8.99
N LEU A 64 -87.63 8.14 10.04
CA LEU A 64 -86.88 8.60 11.21
C LEU A 64 -85.93 7.56 11.80
N THR A 65 -86.32 6.31 11.80
CA THR A 65 -85.55 5.19 12.30
C THR A 65 -84.29 4.84 11.49
N GLN A 66 -84.17 5.36 10.26
CA GLN A 66 -83.04 5.05 9.36
C GLN A 66 -82.06 6.22 9.22
N VAL A 67 -82.37 7.36 9.77
CA VAL A 67 -81.54 8.55 9.64
C VAL A 67 -80.28 8.45 10.53
N SER A 68 -80.33 7.69 11.60
CA SER A 68 -79.19 7.50 12.54
C SER A 68 -78.00 6.76 11.93
N ASP A 69 -78.20 6.03 10.85
CA ASP A 69 -77.14 5.14 10.34
C ASP A 69 -76.39 5.70 9.12
N VAL A 70 -76.72 6.87 8.68
CA VAL A 70 -76.42 7.21 7.28
C VAL A 70 -75.63 8.47 7.01
N ALA A 71 -75.48 9.35 7.93
CA ALA A 71 -74.77 10.58 7.67
C ALA A 71 -74.17 11.18 8.94
N GLN A 72 -73.27 12.11 8.77
CA GLN A 72 -72.60 12.76 9.91
C GLN A 72 -73.47 13.80 10.57
N SER A 73 -74.30 14.52 9.79
CA SER A 73 -75.30 15.45 10.30
C SER A 73 -76.40 15.71 9.27
N TRP A 74 -77.59 15.95 9.76
CA TRP A 74 -78.70 16.38 8.94
C TRP A 74 -79.64 17.30 9.70
N SER A 75 -80.38 18.07 9.02
CA SER A 75 -81.31 19.00 9.63
C SER A 75 -82.72 19.00 8.92
N SER A 76 -83.69 19.29 9.69
CA SER A 76 -85.07 19.48 9.22
C SER A 76 -85.41 20.96 9.20
N THR A 77 -86.27 21.38 8.24
CA THR A 77 -86.77 22.74 8.19
C THR A 77 -87.80 23.06 9.25
N ARG A 78 -88.26 22.08 10.00
CA ARG A 78 -89.22 22.29 11.10
C ARG A 78 -88.49 22.44 12.44
N LYS A 79 -89.16 23.04 13.38
CA LYS A 79 -88.71 23.20 14.77
C LYS A 79 -88.56 21.85 15.48
N GLY A 80 -87.54 21.23 15.25
CA GLY A 80 -87.10 20.03 15.93
C GLY A 80 -85.65 20.16 16.23
N SER A 81 -85.16 19.50 17.27
CA SER A 81 -83.77 19.48 17.63
C SER A 81 -83.00 18.66 16.62
N ILE A 82 -81.92 19.20 16.15
CA ILE A 82 -80.96 18.47 15.35
C ILE A 82 -79.97 17.84 16.26
N THR A 83 -79.64 16.65 16.00
CA THR A 83 -78.92 15.99 17.04
C THR A 83 -77.80 15.12 16.62
N LYS A 84 -77.62 14.78 15.37
CA LYS A 84 -76.50 13.92 14.98
C LYS A 84 -75.86 14.34 13.69
N ASP A 85 -74.53 14.23 13.69
CA ASP A 85 -73.71 14.29 12.51
C ASP A 85 -73.67 12.95 11.80
N TYR A 86 -73.80 12.97 10.50
CA TYR A 86 -73.83 11.78 9.67
C TYR A 86 -72.67 11.75 8.68
N SER A 87 -72.30 10.59 8.21
CA SER A 87 -71.18 10.39 7.31
C SER A 87 -71.28 11.19 6.03
N ALA A 88 -70.14 11.67 5.54
CA ALA A 88 -70.03 12.27 4.23
C ALA A 88 -70.33 11.23 3.13
N TYR A 89 -71.03 11.63 2.10
CA TYR A 89 -71.32 10.82 0.92
C TYR A 89 -70.43 11.23 -0.22
N LYS A 90 -69.96 10.24 -0.94
CA LYS A 90 -69.17 10.42 -2.13
C LYS A 90 -70.08 10.59 -3.33
N ILE A 91 -69.93 11.71 -4.02
CA ILE A 91 -70.68 12.03 -5.24
C ILE A 91 -69.72 11.88 -6.42
N THR A 92 -70.12 11.06 -7.40
CA THR A 92 -69.35 10.89 -8.63
C THR A 92 -69.90 11.81 -9.71
N THR A 93 -69.05 12.66 -10.27
CA THR A 93 -69.33 13.58 -11.36
C THR A 93 -68.53 13.19 -12.59
N GLY A 94 -69.09 12.47 -13.53
CA GLY A 94 -68.32 11.96 -14.67
C GLY A 94 -67.19 11.04 -14.25
N SER A 95 -65.94 11.42 -14.56
CA SER A 95 -64.74 10.71 -14.14
C SER A 95 -64.22 11.11 -12.75
N ASP A 96 -64.71 12.20 -12.18
CA ASP A 96 -64.23 12.76 -10.91
C ASP A 96 -65.16 12.41 -9.77
N THR A 97 -64.58 12.18 -8.60
CA THR A 97 -65.31 11.88 -7.36
C THR A 97 -65.10 13.02 -6.38
N GLN A 98 -66.18 13.62 -5.92
CA GLN A 98 -66.13 14.65 -4.87
C GLN A 98 -66.86 14.18 -3.63
N ASP A 99 -66.32 14.52 -2.46
CA ASP A 99 -67.01 14.19 -1.19
C ASP A 99 -68.07 15.23 -0.88
N LEU A 100 -69.23 14.73 -0.54
CA LEU A 100 -70.38 15.52 -0.15
C LEU A 100 -70.69 15.36 1.31
N ALA A 101 -70.65 16.43 2.08
CA ALA A 101 -71.14 16.40 3.45
C ALA A 101 -72.66 16.60 3.46
N LEU A 102 -73.39 15.65 3.97
CA LEU A 102 -74.83 15.72 4.20
C LEU A 102 -75.07 16.08 5.66
N VAL A 103 -75.77 17.15 5.90
CA VAL A 103 -76.16 17.56 7.24
C VAL A 103 -77.68 17.32 7.41
N PHE A 104 -77.98 16.46 8.36
CA PHE A 104 -79.37 16.11 8.69
C PHE A 104 -79.69 16.56 10.12
N GLY A 105 -80.90 17.00 10.34
CA GLY A 105 -81.40 17.36 11.66
C GLY A 105 -82.21 16.23 12.32
N GLU A 106 -82.03 16.08 13.62
CA GLU A 106 -82.91 15.20 14.41
C GLU A 106 -84.17 15.92 14.90
N GLY A 107 -85.25 15.19 15.09
CA GLY A 107 -86.42 15.66 15.83
C GLY A 107 -87.64 15.96 14.98
N VAL A 108 -87.71 15.44 13.81
CA VAL A 108 -88.94 15.49 12.99
C VAL A 108 -89.77 14.25 13.30
N THR A 109 -90.78 14.41 14.11
CA THR A 109 -91.62 13.27 14.56
C THR A 109 -92.70 12.88 13.55
N ASP A 110 -93.08 13.74 12.62
CA ASP A 110 -94.23 13.50 11.73
C ASP A 110 -93.97 13.74 10.22
N GLU A 111 -92.75 13.87 9.88
CA GLU A 111 -92.37 14.31 8.56
C GLU A 111 -92.04 13.14 7.62
N LYS A 112 -92.57 13.27 6.43
CA LYS A 112 -92.32 12.33 5.34
C LYS A 112 -91.19 12.75 4.46
N TYR A 113 -90.59 13.93 4.69
CA TYR A 113 -89.42 14.43 3.99
C TYR A 113 -88.55 15.25 4.90
N ILE A 114 -87.30 15.32 4.58
CA ILE A 114 -86.28 15.98 5.33
C ILE A 114 -85.55 16.93 4.36
N ASP A 115 -85.50 18.19 4.72
CA ASP A 115 -84.59 19.12 4.02
C ASP A 115 -83.17 18.92 4.57
N PHE A 116 -82.27 18.79 3.69
CA PHE A 116 -80.89 18.64 4.07
C PHE A 116 -80.02 19.65 3.38
N LYS A 117 -78.92 19.98 4.01
CA LYS A 117 -77.92 20.83 3.48
C LYS A 117 -76.86 19.96 2.81
N VAL A 118 -76.58 20.27 1.55
CA VAL A 118 -75.42 19.71 0.84
C VAL A 118 -74.33 20.72 0.84
N SER A 119 -73.23 20.40 1.43
CA SER A 119 -71.98 21.16 1.28
C SER A 119 -71.14 20.47 0.27
N TRP A 120 -70.83 21.15 -0.80
CA TRP A 120 -69.89 20.67 -1.78
C TRP A 120 -68.50 20.88 -1.23
N ILE A 121 -67.72 19.80 -1.18
CA ILE A 121 -66.33 19.89 -0.86
C ILE A 121 -65.61 20.05 -2.19
N GLU A 122 -64.99 21.21 -2.37
CA GLU A 122 -64.17 21.43 -3.54
C GLU A 122 -62.99 20.48 -3.50
N GLN A 123 -62.77 19.74 -4.56
CA GLN A 123 -61.59 18.92 -4.74
C GLN A 123 -60.67 19.56 -5.77
N ALA A 124 -59.40 19.33 -5.59
CA ALA A 124 -58.38 19.70 -6.57
C ALA A 124 -57.41 18.53 -6.73
N THR A 125 -56.96 18.30 -7.93
CA THR A 125 -55.97 17.28 -8.23
C THR A 125 -54.59 17.92 -8.33
N ILE A 126 -53.62 17.33 -7.73
CA ILE A 126 -52.21 17.68 -7.86
C ILE A 126 -51.56 16.58 -8.67
N GLU A 127 -50.85 16.94 -9.71
CA GLU A 127 -50.01 16.04 -10.51
C GLU A 127 -48.55 16.45 -10.36
N ILE A 128 -47.67 15.52 -10.13
CA ILE A 128 -46.22 15.73 -10.15
C ILE A 128 -45.66 15.04 -11.39
N VAL A 129 -44.72 15.72 -12.03
CA VAL A 129 -43.79 15.11 -12.99
C VAL A 129 -42.41 15.20 -12.38
N LYS A 130 -41.83 14.02 -12.09
CA LYS A 130 -40.51 13.89 -11.49
C LYS A 130 -39.46 13.69 -12.57
N LYS A 131 -38.42 14.53 -12.56
CA LYS A 131 -37.33 14.50 -13.56
C LYS A 131 -35.96 14.46 -12.94
N ASP A 132 -34.97 14.00 -13.71
CA ASP A 132 -33.57 14.24 -13.46
C ASP A 132 -33.24 15.72 -13.71
N ASP A 133 -32.30 16.29 -12.93
CA ASP A 133 -31.95 17.72 -13.02
C ASP A 133 -30.99 18.04 -14.18
N THR A 134 -30.37 17.02 -14.76
CA THR A 134 -29.36 17.17 -15.83
C THR A 134 -29.81 16.56 -17.15
N ALA A 135 -30.62 15.50 -17.10
CA ALA A 135 -31.14 14.80 -18.27
C ALA A 135 -32.66 14.96 -18.39
N ASP A 136 -33.18 15.01 -19.62
CA ASP A 136 -34.62 15.03 -19.83
C ASP A 136 -35.24 13.63 -19.66
N VAL A 137 -35.08 13.07 -18.45
CA VAL A 137 -35.56 11.73 -18.09
C VAL A 137 -36.52 11.82 -16.92
N ASN A 138 -37.63 11.11 -17.02
CA ASN A 138 -38.64 11.00 -15.96
C ASN A 138 -38.23 9.91 -14.95
N LEU A 139 -38.47 10.19 -13.66
CA LEU A 139 -38.00 9.35 -12.56
C LEU A 139 -39.16 8.68 -11.82
N ALA A 140 -39.11 7.34 -11.71
CA ALA A 140 -40.05 6.53 -10.94
C ALA A 140 -39.63 6.42 -9.48
N GLY A 141 -40.58 6.20 -8.58
CA GLY A 141 -40.31 5.83 -7.18
C GLY A 141 -40.24 7.00 -6.19
N ALA A 142 -40.38 8.26 -6.65
CA ALA A 142 -40.44 9.41 -5.75
C ALA A 142 -41.79 9.46 -5.02
N VAL A 143 -41.78 9.76 -3.72
CA VAL A 143 -42.96 9.92 -2.89
C VAL A 143 -42.99 11.32 -2.29
N PHE A 144 -44.14 11.98 -2.39
CA PHE A 144 -44.34 13.34 -1.90
C PHE A 144 -45.39 13.39 -0.80
N GLY A 145 -45.17 14.24 0.19
CA GLY A 145 -46.20 14.70 1.11
C GLY A 145 -46.84 15.99 0.62
N VAL A 146 -48.14 16.08 0.78
CA VAL A 146 -48.92 17.29 0.57
C VAL A 146 -49.21 17.91 1.94
N TYR A 147 -48.78 19.16 2.15
CA TYR A 147 -48.87 19.83 3.43
C TYR A 147 -49.71 21.09 3.34
N SER A 148 -50.38 21.43 4.47
CA SER A 148 -51.19 22.64 4.55
C SER A 148 -50.40 23.90 4.89
N ASP A 149 -49.15 23.75 5.36
CA ASP A 149 -48.28 24.84 5.79
C ASP A 149 -46.92 24.81 5.07
N GLU A 150 -46.33 25.98 4.88
CA GLU A 150 -45.05 26.14 4.17
C GLU A 150 -43.89 25.41 4.86
N ALA A 151 -43.92 25.33 6.18
CA ALA A 151 -42.93 24.60 6.95
C ALA A 151 -43.03 23.07 6.79
N CYS A 152 -44.06 22.58 6.07
CA CYS A 152 -44.35 21.17 5.83
C CYS A 152 -44.40 20.34 7.13
N THR A 153 -45.07 20.88 8.16
CA THR A 153 -45.30 20.23 9.44
C THR A 153 -46.67 19.56 9.56
N LYS A 154 -47.64 20.02 8.78
CA LYS A 154 -49.03 19.54 8.81
C LYS A 154 -49.35 18.78 7.52
N LEU A 155 -49.13 17.47 7.58
CA LEU A 155 -49.39 16.58 6.43
C LEU A 155 -50.90 16.49 6.18
N ILE A 156 -51.34 16.76 4.95
CA ILE A 156 -52.68 16.50 4.48
C ILE A 156 -52.79 15.04 4.01
N THR A 157 -51.89 14.65 3.12
CA THR A 157 -51.84 13.29 2.58
C THR A 157 -50.47 13.00 1.96
N GLN A 158 -50.19 11.73 1.73
CA GLN A 158 -49.05 11.27 0.98
C GLN A 158 -49.48 10.85 -0.42
N MET A 159 -48.73 11.27 -1.45
CA MET A 159 -48.99 10.86 -2.83
C MET A 159 -48.46 9.45 -3.08
N PRO A 160 -49.03 8.67 -4.00
CA PRO A 160 -48.43 7.46 -4.50
C PRO A 160 -47.03 7.72 -5.04
N ALA A 161 -46.17 6.67 -5.07
CA ALA A 161 -44.89 6.78 -5.72
C ALA A 161 -45.04 7.12 -7.21
N THR A 162 -44.13 7.93 -7.75
CA THR A 162 -44.13 8.24 -9.20
C THR A 162 -43.95 6.95 -10.02
N ASP A 163 -44.73 6.87 -11.10
CA ASP A 163 -44.71 5.75 -12.03
C ASP A 163 -43.49 5.77 -12.98
N LYS A 164 -43.42 4.82 -13.91
CA LYS A 164 -42.37 4.74 -14.93
C LYS A 164 -42.27 5.98 -15.84
N ASN A 165 -43.32 6.81 -15.90
CA ASN A 165 -43.34 8.06 -16.65
C ASN A 165 -43.03 9.27 -15.74
N GLY A 166 -42.57 9.03 -14.50
CA GLY A 166 -42.29 10.04 -13.50
C GLY A 166 -43.53 10.73 -12.94
N LYS A 167 -44.73 10.18 -13.15
CA LYS A 167 -45.97 10.81 -12.75
C LYS A 167 -46.54 10.23 -11.48
N SER A 168 -47.04 11.11 -10.62
CA SER A 168 -47.90 10.80 -9.51
C SER A 168 -49.00 11.83 -9.38
N SER A 169 -50.17 11.40 -8.96
CA SER A 169 -51.27 12.33 -8.74
C SER A 169 -52.07 11.95 -7.51
N VAL A 170 -52.66 12.95 -6.88
CA VAL A 170 -53.59 12.80 -5.76
C VAL A 170 -54.67 13.87 -5.85
N THR A 171 -55.89 13.46 -5.57
CA THR A 171 -57.01 14.36 -5.42
C THR A 171 -57.27 14.60 -3.94
N ILE A 172 -57.31 15.85 -3.55
CA ILE A 172 -57.54 16.30 -2.18
C ILE A 172 -58.73 17.23 -2.07
N ILE A 173 -59.25 17.32 -0.86
CA ILE A 173 -60.26 18.34 -0.54
C ILE A 173 -59.56 19.68 -0.51
N LYS A 174 -60.08 20.64 -1.29
CA LYS A 174 -59.56 22.00 -1.34
C LYS A 174 -60.08 22.82 -0.14
N THR A 175 -59.35 22.84 0.95
CA THR A 175 -59.63 23.64 2.14
C THR A 175 -58.92 25.00 2.15
N GLN A 176 -57.96 25.17 1.25
CA GLN A 176 -57.15 26.38 1.11
C GLN A 176 -56.70 26.53 -0.36
N ASP A 177 -56.21 27.71 -0.73
CA ASP A 177 -55.84 27.98 -2.13
C ASP A 177 -54.44 27.53 -2.49
N THR A 178 -53.58 27.28 -1.52
CA THR A 178 -52.20 26.87 -1.72
C THR A 178 -51.83 25.73 -0.76
N VAL A 179 -51.22 24.69 -1.27
CA VAL A 179 -50.61 23.62 -0.50
C VAL A 179 -49.13 23.52 -0.85
N TYR A 180 -48.38 22.83 -0.05
CA TYR A 180 -46.95 22.67 -0.21
C TYR A 180 -46.63 21.19 -0.41
N LEU A 181 -45.82 20.93 -1.44
CA LEU A 181 -45.28 19.60 -1.72
C LEU A 181 -43.86 19.50 -1.21
N LYS A 182 -43.59 18.45 -0.50
CA LYS A 182 -42.23 18.12 -0.08
C LYS A 182 -41.95 16.68 -0.37
N GLU A 183 -40.80 16.40 -0.97
CA GLU A 183 -40.35 15.04 -1.22
C GLU A 183 -40.02 14.34 0.10
N ILE A 184 -40.62 13.17 0.31
CA ILE A 184 -40.40 12.28 1.47
C ILE A 184 -39.39 11.18 1.10
N THR A 185 -39.55 10.63 -0.11
CA THR A 185 -38.69 9.59 -0.64
C THR A 185 -38.26 9.96 -2.04
N ALA A 186 -36.95 10.06 -2.24
CA ALA A 186 -36.37 10.25 -3.56
C ALA A 186 -36.33 8.94 -4.35
N PRO A 187 -36.28 8.99 -5.69
CA PRO A 187 -35.95 7.81 -6.49
C PRO A 187 -34.62 7.18 -6.06
N GLN A 188 -34.51 5.88 -6.26
CA GLN A 188 -33.25 5.16 -5.95
C GLN A 188 -32.07 5.76 -6.74
N GLY A 189 -30.96 6.05 -6.05
CA GLY A 189 -29.76 6.66 -6.64
C GLY A 189 -29.79 8.20 -6.63
N TYR A 190 -30.85 8.80 -6.10
CA TYR A 190 -31.01 10.25 -6.05
C TYR A 190 -30.97 10.82 -4.63
N VAL A 191 -30.64 12.11 -4.57
CA VAL A 191 -30.69 12.90 -3.34
C VAL A 191 -32.11 13.49 -3.20
N VAL A 192 -32.68 13.43 -1.99
CA VAL A 192 -34.00 13.99 -1.73
C VAL A 192 -34.00 15.52 -1.94
N ASN A 193 -34.99 16.01 -2.68
CA ASN A 193 -35.19 17.45 -2.79
C ASN A 193 -35.99 17.95 -1.58
N ALA A 194 -35.27 18.50 -0.61
CA ALA A 194 -35.85 18.98 0.64
C ALA A 194 -36.65 20.30 0.46
N THR A 195 -36.64 20.94 -0.71
CA THR A 195 -37.30 22.19 -0.98
C THR A 195 -38.80 22.01 -1.06
N ALA A 196 -39.56 22.77 -0.27
CA ALA A 196 -40.99 22.78 -0.36
C ALA A 196 -41.43 23.55 -1.61
N THR A 197 -42.29 22.94 -2.44
CA THR A 197 -42.84 23.55 -3.63
C THR A 197 -44.30 23.95 -3.38
N ASN A 198 -44.64 25.22 -3.52
CA ASN A 198 -46.01 25.66 -3.37
C ASN A 198 -46.83 25.29 -4.62
N VAL A 199 -48.07 24.87 -4.39
CA VAL A 199 -49.01 24.49 -5.45
C VAL A 199 -50.32 25.23 -5.24
N LYS A 200 -50.68 26.04 -6.19
CA LYS A 200 -51.99 26.74 -6.21
C LYS A 200 -53.07 25.76 -6.64
N LEU A 201 -54.01 25.54 -5.77
CA LEU A 201 -55.16 24.66 -6.04
C LEU A 201 -56.26 25.40 -6.75
N VAL A 202 -56.79 24.81 -7.81
CA VAL A 202 -57.96 25.29 -8.51
C VAL A 202 -59.03 24.20 -8.44
N ALA A 203 -60.20 24.55 -7.93
CA ALA A 203 -61.28 23.60 -7.79
C ALA A 203 -61.60 22.87 -9.11
N SER A 204 -61.77 21.57 -9.02
CA SER A 204 -62.05 20.64 -10.12
C SER A 204 -61.01 20.67 -11.27
N LYS A 205 -59.81 21.12 -10.99
CA LYS A 205 -58.72 21.13 -11.97
C LYS A 205 -57.48 20.41 -11.41
N THR A 206 -56.62 20.01 -12.34
CA THR A 206 -55.30 19.48 -12.04
C THR A 206 -54.26 20.59 -12.04
N SER A 207 -53.52 20.73 -10.97
CA SER A 207 -52.35 21.57 -10.87
C SER A 207 -51.12 20.69 -11.04
N ALA A 208 -50.42 20.86 -12.17
CA ALA A 208 -49.20 20.08 -12.47
C ALA A 208 -47.93 20.81 -12.01
N VAL A 209 -47.00 20.09 -11.44
CA VAL A 209 -45.72 20.58 -10.95
C VAL A 209 -44.62 19.66 -11.41
N THR A 210 -43.53 20.23 -11.92
CA THR A 210 -42.30 19.49 -12.20
C THR A 210 -41.34 19.65 -11.02
N VAL A 211 -40.79 18.53 -10.52
CA VAL A 211 -39.80 18.52 -9.46
C VAL A 211 -38.60 17.69 -9.92
N GLU A 212 -37.41 18.25 -9.78
CA GLU A 212 -36.17 17.63 -10.22
C GLU A 212 -35.40 17.10 -9.03
N ASN A 213 -34.62 15.99 -9.22
CA ASN A 213 -33.65 15.50 -8.27
C ASN A 213 -32.30 15.41 -8.90
N LYS A 214 -31.29 15.62 -8.05
CA LYS A 214 -29.89 15.39 -8.37
C LYS A 214 -29.52 13.95 -8.15
N GLU A 215 -28.84 13.36 -9.11
CA GLU A 215 -28.20 12.05 -8.93
C GLU A 215 -27.20 12.13 -7.76
N GLN A 216 -27.18 11.11 -6.90
CA GLN A 216 -26.14 11.00 -5.90
C GLN A 216 -24.84 10.59 -6.58
N LEU A 217 -23.88 11.50 -6.58
CA LEU A 217 -22.54 11.28 -7.11
C LEU A 217 -21.56 10.94 -6.01
N ALA A 218 -20.33 10.61 -6.40
CA ALA A 218 -19.29 10.26 -5.46
C ALA A 218 -17.98 11.02 -5.72
N GLU A 219 -17.18 11.11 -4.67
CA GLU A 219 -15.78 11.54 -4.71
C GLU A 219 -14.89 10.40 -4.25
N LEU A 220 -13.86 10.09 -5.05
CA LEU A 220 -12.84 9.10 -4.74
C LEU A 220 -11.52 9.80 -4.45
N THR A 221 -11.01 9.66 -3.24
CA THR A 221 -9.70 10.16 -2.86
C THR A 221 -8.67 9.03 -2.90
N ILE A 222 -7.61 9.25 -3.64
CA ILE A 222 -6.48 8.32 -3.76
C ILE A 222 -5.34 8.90 -2.93
N TYR A 223 -4.84 8.11 -2.00
CA TYR A 223 -3.70 8.45 -1.15
C TYR A 223 -2.48 7.64 -1.56
N LYS A 224 -1.35 8.30 -1.54
CA LYS A 224 -0.05 7.67 -1.74
C LYS A 224 0.77 7.71 -0.48
N GLU A 225 1.28 6.58 -0.03
CA GLU A 225 2.24 6.44 1.05
C GLU A 225 3.50 5.74 0.57
N GLY A 226 4.61 6.01 1.25
CA GLY A 226 5.87 5.36 0.99
C GLY A 226 6.86 5.61 2.13
N GLN A 227 7.82 4.71 2.27
CA GLN A 227 8.81 4.75 3.34
C GLN A 227 9.79 5.90 3.18
N VAL A 228 9.95 6.72 4.20
CA VAL A 228 10.99 7.75 4.30
C VAL A 228 11.91 7.46 5.48
N LEU A 229 13.18 7.81 5.35
CA LEU A 229 14.16 7.67 6.43
C LEU A 229 13.83 8.65 7.56
N ILE A 230 13.65 8.14 8.77
CA ILE A 230 13.36 8.94 9.96
C ILE A 230 14.54 8.96 10.92
N GLY A 231 15.37 7.91 10.95
CA GLY A 231 16.47 7.78 11.88
C GLY A 231 17.42 6.66 11.53
N ALA A 232 18.43 6.49 12.36
CA ALA A 232 19.36 5.36 12.33
C ALA A 232 19.90 5.06 13.74
N GLU A 233 20.07 3.80 14.05
CA GLU A 233 20.78 3.33 15.24
C GLU A 233 22.20 2.96 14.82
N VAL A 234 23.19 3.69 15.33
CA VAL A 234 24.60 3.48 15.05
C VAL A 234 25.26 2.78 16.23
N SER A 235 25.93 1.66 15.98
CA SER A 235 26.67 0.88 16.97
C SER A 235 28.05 0.45 16.42
N GLU A 236 28.88 -0.13 17.24
CA GLU A 236 30.15 -0.72 16.81
C GLU A 236 29.99 -1.91 15.85
N SER A 237 28.85 -2.59 15.92
CA SER A 237 28.53 -3.72 15.04
C SER A 237 27.95 -3.30 13.70
N GLY A 238 27.48 -2.05 13.56
CA GLY A 238 26.91 -1.54 12.34
C GLY A 238 25.81 -0.50 12.56
N THR A 239 25.10 -0.18 11.49
CA THR A 239 24.06 0.83 11.44
C THR A 239 22.75 0.24 10.95
N VAL A 240 21.67 0.42 11.70
CA VAL A 240 20.31 0.03 11.32
C VAL A 240 19.51 1.29 10.98
N PHE A 241 19.05 1.39 9.75
CA PHE A 241 18.23 2.51 9.29
C PHE A 241 16.77 2.30 9.65
N GLN A 242 16.10 3.38 10.08
CA GLN A 242 14.70 3.37 10.49
C GLN A 242 13.83 4.15 9.51
N TYR A 243 12.74 3.54 9.09
CA TYR A 243 11.81 4.09 8.09
C TYR A 243 10.39 4.11 8.63
N GLU A 244 9.61 5.10 8.17
CA GLU A 244 8.16 5.15 8.38
C GLU A 244 7.43 5.51 7.09
N ASN A 245 6.16 5.12 6.99
CA ASN A 245 5.32 5.51 5.86
C ASN A 245 4.84 6.96 6.06
N ARG A 246 5.09 7.80 5.06
CA ARG A 246 4.57 9.17 4.95
C ARG A 246 3.89 9.39 3.62
N ARG A 247 2.99 10.35 3.58
CA ARG A 247 2.31 10.78 2.35
C ARG A 247 3.32 11.22 1.30
N GLN A 248 3.10 10.78 0.03
CA GLN A 248 4.00 11.03 -1.10
C GLN A 248 3.29 11.78 -2.23
N LYS A 249 3.87 12.86 -2.70
CA LYS A 249 3.45 13.59 -3.89
C LYS A 249 3.96 12.93 -5.18
N ASN A 250 3.43 13.39 -6.32
CA ASN A 250 3.88 13.02 -7.67
C ASN A 250 3.65 11.55 -8.07
N ALA A 251 2.85 10.78 -7.31
CA ALA A 251 2.34 9.52 -7.82
C ALA A 251 1.27 9.79 -8.87
N VAL A 252 1.26 9.05 -9.96
CA VAL A 252 0.29 9.20 -11.05
C VAL A 252 -0.61 7.98 -11.13
N TYR A 253 -1.93 8.20 -11.18
CA TYR A 253 -2.94 7.15 -11.23
C TYR A 253 -3.83 7.29 -12.44
N ASN A 254 -4.29 6.15 -12.93
CA ASN A 254 -5.40 6.04 -13.88
C ASN A 254 -6.56 5.31 -13.21
N VAL A 255 -7.78 5.75 -13.47
CA VAL A 255 -9.00 5.14 -12.96
C VAL A 255 -9.78 4.54 -14.12
N TYR A 256 -10.17 3.30 -13.96
CA TYR A 256 -10.92 2.52 -14.95
C TYR A 256 -12.26 2.07 -14.37
N ALA A 257 -13.23 1.83 -15.23
CA ALA A 257 -14.47 1.18 -14.84
C ALA A 257 -14.23 -0.30 -14.50
N GLY A 258 -14.48 -0.69 -13.26
CA GLY A 258 -14.36 -2.08 -12.80
C GLY A 258 -15.53 -2.97 -13.20
N ALA A 259 -16.67 -2.34 -13.47
CA ALA A 259 -17.89 -2.90 -14.04
C ALA A 259 -18.50 -1.88 -14.99
N ASP A 260 -19.58 -2.23 -15.69
CA ASP A 260 -20.35 -1.22 -16.43
C ASP A 260 -20.87 -0.16 -15.44
N ILE A 261 -20.60 1.10 -15.71
CA ILE A 261 -21.06 2.25 -14.92
C ILE A 261 -22.28 2.83 -15.58
N VAL A 262 -23.34 2.94 -14.81
CA VAL A 262 -24.62 3.48 -15.28
C VAL A 262 -25.06 4.65 -14.39
N THR A 263 -25.72 5.64 -14.98
CA THR A 263 -26.39 6.71 -14.23
C THR A 263 -27.52 6.13 -13.39
N ALA A 264 -28.02 6.89 -12.42
CA ALA A 264 -29.18 6.48 -11.61
C ALA A 264 -30.44 6.22 -12.44
N TYR A 265 -30.55 6.82 -13.63
CA TYR A 265 -31.64 6.57 -14.59
C TYR A 265 -31.34 5.47 -15.62
N GLY A 266 -30.21 4.74 -15.46
CA GLY A 266 -29.93 3.53 -16.21
C GLY A 266 -29.18 3.70 -17.53
N THR A 267 -28.69 4.88 -17.86
CA THR A 267 -27.86 5.10 -19.06
C THR A 267 -26.43 4.68 -18.78
N LYS A 268 -25.86 3.81 -19.61
CA LYS A 268 -24.47 3.39 -19.50
C LYS A 268 -23.53 4.54 -19.90
N VAL A 269 -22.60 4.88 -18.99
CA VAL A 269 -21.58 5.92 -19.17
C VAL A 269 -20.25 5.30 -19.56
N TYR A 270 -19.86 4.20 -18.89
CA TYR A 270 -18.63 3.45 -19.15
C TYR A 270 -18.92 1.96 -19.20
N SER A 271 -18.26 1.25 -20.09
CA SER A 271 -18.18 -0.20 -20.08
C SER A 271 -17.05 -0.67 -19.17
N LYS A 272 -17.16 -1.88 -18.64
CA LYS A 272 -16.07 -2.49 -17.87
C LYS A 272 -14.74 -2.43 -18.63
N GLY A 273 -13.70 -1.88 -17.99
CA GLY A 273 -12.36 -1.71 -18.53
C GLY A 273 -12.11 -0.36 -19.20
N ASP A 274 -13.14 0.45 -19.44
CA ASP A 274 -12.97 1.78 -20.01
C ASP A 274 -12.18 2.69 -19.08
N LEU A 275 -11.35 3.55 -19.68
CA LEU A 275 -10.62 4.59 -18.95
C LEU A 275 -11.59 5.70 -18.54
N VAL A 276 -11.74 5.92 -17.25
CA VAL A 276 -12.60 6.97 -16.69
C VAL A 276 -11.82 8.27 -16.52
N LYS A 277 -10.59 8.16 -16.01
CA LYS A 277 -9.70 9.32 -15.84
C LYS A 277 -8.26 8.86 -15.84
N GLU A 278 -7.40 9.61 -16.52
CA GLU A 278 -5.96 9.40 -16.55
C GLU A 278 -5.19 10.54 -15.89
N ASN A 279 -3.92 10.25 -15.58
CA ASN A 279 -2.94 11.23 -15.13
C ASN A 279 -3.34 12.00 -13.85
N LEU A 280 -4.04 11.32 -12.94
CA LEU A 280 -4.34 11.85 -11.62
C LEU A 280 -3.07 11.86 -10.78
N THR A 281 -2.54 13.04 -10.47
CA THR A 281 -1.26 13.19 -9.77
C THR A 281 -1.49 13.63 -8.32
N THR A 282 -0.86 12.94 -7.36
CA THR A 282 -0.92 13.32 -5.95
C THR A 282 -0.19 14.64 -5.70
N GLY A 283 -0.83 15.52 -4.94
CA GLY A 283 -0.30 16.81 -4.52
C GLY A 283 0.64 16.71 -3.30
N GLU A 284 1.01 17.88 -2.74
CA GLU A 284 1.91 17.98 -1.57
C GLU A 284 1.42 17.23 -0.33
N ASN A 285 0.10 17.08 -0.18
CA ASN A 285 -0.53 16.29 0.90
C ASN A 285 -0.56 14.78 0.63
N GLY A 286 0.04 14.33 -0.48
CA GLY A 286 0.06 12.93 -0.89
C GLY A 286 -1.29 12.36 -1.30
N SER A 287 -2.21 13.21 -1.76
CA SER A 287 -3.52 12.77 -2.23
C SER A 287 -3.95 13.43 -3.53
N VAL A 288 -4.88 12.80 -4.22
CA VAL A 288 -5.64 13.35 -5.34
C VAL A 288 -7.09 12.87 -5.25
N THR A 289 -8.04 13.76 -5.52
CA THR A 289 -9.47 13.44 -5.47
C THR A 289 -10.09 13.56 -6.84
N LEU A 290 -10.77 12.51 -7.27
CA LEU A 290 -11.62 12.50 -8.46
C LEU A 290 -13.07 12.71 -8.02
N LYS A 291 -13.71 13.72 -8.57
CA LYS A 291 -15.07 14.16 -8.20
C LYS A 291 -16.08 13.82 -9.28
N ASN A 292 -17.36 13.90 -8.91
CA ASN A 292 -18.50 13.72 -9.80
C ASN A 292 -18.52 12.36 -10.49
N LEU A 293 -18.15 11.31 -9.75
CA LEU A 293 -18.26 9.94 -10.22
C LEU A 293 -19.70 9.44 -10.06
N HIS A 294 -20.24 8.78 -11.07
CA HIS A 294 -21.44 7.96 -10.91
C HIS A 294 -21.17 6.79 -9.96
N LEU A 295 -22.21 6.30 -9.28
CA LEU A 295 -22.09 5.15 -8.40
C LEU A 295 -21.74 3.90 -9.22
N GLY A 296 -20.88 3.03 -8.67
CA GLY A 296 -20.41 1.82 -9.36
C GLY A 296 -19.06 1.35 -8.86
N THR A 297 -18.50 0.36 -9.53
CA THR A 297 -17.18 -0.18 -9.20
C THR A 297 -16.13 0.37 -10.15
N TYR A 298 -15.06 0.89 -9.58
CA TYR A 298 -13.89 1.43 -10.27
C TYR A 298 -12.65 0.63 -9.91
N VAL A 299 -11.64 0.66 -10.77
CA VAL A 299 -10.31 0.10 -10.51
C VAL A 299 -9.29 1.23 -10.64
N VAL A 300 -8.56 1.47 -9.57
CA VAL A 300 -7.47 2.44 -9.54
C VAL A 300 -6.16 1.70 -9.80
N LYS A 301 -5.36 2.21 -10.75
CA LYS A 301 -4.04 1.67 -11.10
C LYS A 301 -2.99 2.75 -10.98
N GLU A 302 -1.86 2.43 -10.35
CA GLU A 302 -0.72 3.33 -10.36
C GLU A 302 -0.03 3.28 -11.73
N ALA A 303 -0.01 4.40 -12.44
CA ALA A 303 0.64 4.54 -13.73
C ALA A 303 2.12 4.86 -13.57
N LYS A 304 2.47 5.66 -12.54
CA LYS A 304 3.85 6.02 -12.20
C LYS A 304 3.97 6.19 -10.68
N ALA A 305 4.96 5.53 -10.08
CA ALA A 305 5.33 5.77 -8.68
C ALA A 305 6.07 7.11 -8.52
N PRO A 306 6.06 7.70 -7.33
CA PRO A 306 6.96 8.82 -7.02
C PRO A 306 8.42 8.40 -7.17
N ASP A 307 9.31 9.37 -7.39
CA ASP A 307 10.75 9.09 -7.42
C ASP A 307 11.21 8.43 -6.11
N ASN A 308 12.17 7.54 -6.20
CA ASN A 308 12.72 6.67 -5.15
C ASN A 308 11.86 5.43 -4.80
N PHE A 309 10.71 5.26 -5.42
CA PHE A 309 9.82 4.13 -5.16
C PHE A 309 9.67 3.23 -6.39
N TYR A 310 9.43 1.95 -6.10
CA TYR A 310 9.11 0.93 -7.09
C TYR A 310 7.61 0.84 -7.29
N ASN A 311 7.16 0.81 -8.55
CA ASN A 311 5.76 0.57 -8.91
C ASN A 311 5.52 -0.93 -9.08
N GLY A 312 4.92 -1.54 -8.06
CA GLY A 312 4.55 -2.96 -8.08
C GLY A 312 3.36 -3.32 -8.97
N SER A 313 2.81 -2.36 -9.74
CA SER A 313 1.62 -2.52 -10.60
C SER A 313 0.38 -2.97 -9.82
N GLU A 314 0.22 -2.54 -8.58
CA GLU A 314 -0.94 -2.83 -7.76
C GLU A 314 -2.19 -2.18 -8.34
N GLU A 315 -3.29 -2.94 -8.36
CA GLU A 315 -4.60 -2.48 -8.77
C GLU A 315 -5.56 -2.58 -7.59
N LYS A 316 -6.34 -1.53 -7.31
CA LYS A 316 -7.29 -1.53 -6.23
C LYS A 316 -8.71 -1.27 -6.71
N PRO A 317 -9.63 -2.22 -6.53
CA PRO A 317 -11.04 -1.99 -6.79
C PRO A 317 -11.65 -1.12 -5.68
N VAL A 318 -12.52 -0.19 -6.07
CA VAL A 318 -13.29 0.65 -5.17
C VAL A 318 -14.74 0.65 -5.63
N THR A 319 -15.67 0.32 -4.74
CA THR A 319 -17.10 0.32 -5.05
C THR A 319 -17.78 1.47 -4.33
N LEU A 320 -18.44 2.34 -5.11
CA LEU A 320 -19.20 3.49 -4.68
C LEU A 320 -20.67 3.09 -4.72
N THR A 321 -21.31 2.99 -3.56
CA THR A 321 -22.69 2.53 -3.44
C THR A 321 -23.59 3.63 -2.90
N TYR A 322 -24.87 3.57 -3.29
CA TYR A 322 -25.88 4.50 -2.80
C TYR A 322 -25.91 4.51 -1.27
N ALA A 323 -25.71 5.68 -0.69
CA ALA A 323 -25.60 5.88 0.75
C ALA A 323 -26.88 6.48 1.39
N GLY A 324 -28.02 6.37 0.69
CA GLY A 324 -29.31 6.90 1.11
C GLY A 324 -29.53 8.35 0.64
N GLN A 325 -30.81 8.70 0.51
CA GLN A 325 -31.27 9.95 -0.10
C GLN A 325 -30.83 11.24 0.62
N ASN A 326 -30.38 11.15 1.87
CA ASN A 326 -30.02 12.32 2.67
C ASN A 326 -28.53 12.68 2.57
N LYS A 327 -27.75 11.93 1.78
CA LYS A 327 -26.35 12.22 1.49
C LYS A 327 -26.22 12.77 0.08
N GLU A 328 -25.65 13.96 -0.03
CA GLU A 328 -25.47 14.61 -1.33
C GLU A 328 -24.34 13.95 -2.12
N VAL A 329 -23.23 13.61 -1.45
CA VAL A 329 -22.04 13.02 -2.05
C VAL A 329 -21.60 11.80 -1.24
N VAL A 330 -21.23 10.73 -1.94
CA VAL A 330 -20.58 9.55 -1.38
C VAL A 330 -19.07 9.75 -1.41
N PHE A 331 -18.41 9.55 -0.29
CA PHE A 331 -16.95 9.62 -0.20
C PHE A 331 -16.36 8.23 -0.04
N ALA A 332 -15.33 7.95 -0.81
CA ALA A 332 -14.50 6.77 -0.64
C ALA A 332 -13.03 7.14 -0.78
N ASP A 333 -12.18 6.36 -0.17
CA ASP A 333 -10.74 6.51 -0.30
C ASP A 333 -10.04 5.19 -0.53
N VAL A 334 -8.85 5.28 -1.10
CA VAL A 334 -7.94 4.16 -1.31
C VAL A 334 -6.50 4.61 -1.09
N THR A 335 -5.74 3.82 -0.36
CA THR A 335 -4.33 4.11 -0.08
C THR A 335 -3.44 3.10 -0.80
N PHE A 336 -2.44 3.59 -1.55
CA PHE A 336 -1.38 2.81 -2.16
C PHE A 336 -0.08 3.00 -1.39
N ASN A 337 0.58 1.88 -1.09
CA ASN A 337 1.89 1.86 -0.44
C ASN A 337 2.91 1.31 -1.42
N ASN A 338 4.00 2.06 -1.66
CA ASN A 338 5.09 1.53 -2.48
C ASN A 338 6.32 1.26 -1.62
N GLU A 339 7.01 0.17 -1.96
CA GLU A 339 8.34 -0.10 -1.45
C GLU A 339 9.34 0.86 -2.08
N ARG A 340 10.34 1.29 -1.29
CA ARG A 340 11.49 2.02 -1.82
C ARG A 340 12.26 1.12 -2.79
N GLN A 341 12.90 1.71 -3.78
CA GLN A 341 13.94 1.01 -4.52
C GLN A 341 15.05 0.58 -3.54
N LYS A 342 15.52 -0.66 -3.62
CA LYS A 342 16.51 -1.25 -2.73
C LYS A 342 17.88 -1.35 -3.40
N ALA A 343 18.93 -1.30 -2.61
CA ALA A 343 20.27 -1.63 -3.07
C ALA A 343 20.57 -3.10 -2.81
N ASP A 344 21.14 -3.79 -3.78
CA ASP A 344 21.71 -5.13 -3.63
C ASP A 344 23.24 -5.01 -3.76
N VAL A 345 23.95 -5.03 -2.62
CA VAL A 345 25.38 -4.80 -2.56
C VAL A 345 26.08 -6.11 -2.28
N SER A 346 27.02 -6.47 -3.17
CA SER A 346 27.80 -7.70 -3.04
C SER A 346 29.25 -7.49 -3.43
N VAL A 347 30.12 -8.30 -2.89
CA VAL A 347 31.53 -8.36 -3.28
C VAL A 347 31.94 -9.79 -3.58
N VAL A 348 32.87 -9.93 -4.50
CA VAL A 348 33.50 -11.21 -4.83
C VAL A 348 34.96 -11.12 -4.40
N LYS A 349 35.43 -12.10 -3.64
CA LYS A 349 36.82 -12.22 -3.24
C LYS A 349 37.51 -13.34 -3.98
N GLN A 350 38.66 -13.04 -4.58
CA GLN A 350 39.41 -14.04 -5.35
C GLN A 350 40.91 -13.90 -5.12
N ASP A 351 41.63 -14.99 -5.35
CA ASP A 351 43.07 -14.97 -5.53
C ASP A 351 43.46 -14.16 -6.76
N LYS A 352 44.48 -13.33 -6.66
CA LYS A 352 44.89 -12.43 -7.73
C LYS A 352 45.49 -13.15 -8.93
N ASP A 353 46.21 -14.25 -8.70
CA ASP A 353 46.94 -14.97 -9.75
C ASP A 353 46.04 -16.00 -10.44
N ILE A 354 45.45 -16.91 -9.66
CA ILE A 354 44.71 -18.06 -10.17
C ILE A 354 43.20 -17.80 -10.33
N LYS A 355 42.70 -16.61 -9.90
CA LYS A 355 41.29 -16.21 -9.98
C LYS A 355 40.30 -17.15 -9.29
N LYS A 356 40.76 -17.92 -8.32
CA LYS A 356 39.92 -18.79 -7.50
C LYS A 356 39.22 -17.98 -6.39
N PRO A 357 37.97 -18.33 -6.04
CA PRO A 357 37.27 -17.70 -4.95
C PRO A 357 37.97 -17.94 -3.60
N LEU A 358 37.88 -16.95 -2.72
CA LEU A 358 38.50 -17.00 -1.39
C LEU A 358 37.45 -16.85 -0.30
N ASN A 359 37.44 -17.81 0.61
CA ASN A 359 36.58 -17.85 1.79
C ASN A 359 37.22 -17.10 2.97
N GLY A 360 36.39 -16.48 3.82
CA GLY A 360 36.80 -15.90 5.10
C GLY A 360 37.34 -14.47 5.04
N GLY A 361 37.29 -13.80 3.87
CA GLY A 361 37.57 -12.37 3.76
C GLY A 361 36.46 -11.55 4.39
N ILE A 362 36.79 -10.58 5.25
CA ILE A 362 35.82 -9.69 5.89
C ILE A 362 35.82 -8.32 5.17
N PHE A 363 34.65 -7.90 4.72
CA PHE A 363 34.42 -6.60 4.08
C PHE A 363 33.57 -5.72 4.95
N ALA A 364 33.85 -4.44 4.94
CA ALA A 364 33.09 -3.45 5.69
C ALA A 364 32.54 -2.37 4.73
N LEU A 365 31.23 -2.14 4.83
CA LEU A 365 30.49 -1.10 4.10
C LEU A 365 30.36 0.14 4.97
N TYR A 366 30.64 1.31 4.40
CA TYR A 366 30.63 2.60 5.08
C TYR A 366 29.83 3.65 4.32
N ALA A 367 29.34 4.67 5.05
CA ALA A 367 28.77 5.87 4.47
C ALA A 367 29.89 6.76 3.89
N SER A 368 29.79 7.17 2.61
CA SER A 368 30.70 8.15 2.01
C SER A 368 30.23 9.60 2.22
N ASP A 369 28.94 9.78 2.52
CA ASP A 369 28.31 11.07 2.76
C ASP A 369 27.68 11.14 4.15
N ASP A 370 27.39 12.34 4.64
CA ASP A 370 26.47 12.53 5.76
C ASP A 370 25.04 12.17 5.30
N ILE A 371 24.45 11.16 5.90
CA ILE A 371 23.10 10.69 5.58
C ILE A 371 22.09 11.47 6.44
N ARG A 372 21.09 12.06 5.79
CA ARG A 372 20.06 12.86 6.45
C ARG A 372 18.71 12.17 6.38
N ASN A 373 17.92 12.34 7.44
CA ASN A 373 16.53 11.92 7.45
C ASN A 373 15.63 12.86 6.61
N ALA A 374 14.36 12.53 6.52
CA ALA A 374 13.36 13.30 5.77
C ALA A 374 13.23 14.77 6.24
N ASP A 375 13.58 15.04 7.51
CA ASP A 375 13.51 16.38 8.12
C ASP A 375 14.83 17.17 7.95
N GLY A 376 15.83 16.59 7.25
CA GLY A 376 17.12 17.20 6.96
C GLY A 376 18.19 17.02 8.05
N THR A 377 17.88 16.32 9.14
CA THR A 377 18.83 16.07 10.24
C THR A 377 19.82 14.97 9.85
N VAL A 378 21.10 15.14 10.12
CA VAL A 378 22.12 14.11 9.92
C VAL A 378 21.91 13.00 10.93
N VAL A 379 21.61 11.80 10.44
CA VAL A 379 21.40 10.58 11.26
C VAL A 379 22.58 9.63 11.20
N VAL A 380 23.38 9.68 10.13
CA VAL A 380 24.64 8.93 10.00
C VAL A 380 25.71 9.86 9.45
N LYS A 381 26.86 9.92 10.09
CA LYS A 381 28.01 10.71 9.66
C LYS A 381 28.76 10.01 8.53
N LYS A 382 29.40 10.76 7.67
CA LYS A 382 30.42 10.26 6.74
C LYS A 382 31.46 9.43 7.47
N GLY A 383 31.83 8.28 6.91
CA GLY A 383 32.82 7.36 7.47
C GLY A 383 32.28 6.38 8.53
N THR A 384 30.99 6.45 8.87
CA THR A 384 30.35 5.51 9.80
C THR A 384 30.22 4.13 9.17
N LEU A 385 30.54 3.09 9.93
CA LEU A 385 30.33 1.69 9.57
C LEU A 385 28.83 1.40 9.45
N ILE A 386 28.45 0.78 8.33
CA ILE A 386 27.08 0.35 8.10
C ILE A 386 26.95 -1.15 8.39
N GLU A 387 27.81 -1.98 7.79
CA GLU A 387 27.71 -3.43 7.95
C GLU A 387 29.06 -4.09 7.61
N LYS A 388 29.30 -5.25 8.22
CA LYS A 388 30.40 -6.16 7.83
C LYS A 388 29.84 -7.44 7.25
N ALA A 389 30.45 -7.92 6.19
CA ALA A 389 30.09 -9.18 5.55
C ALA A 389 31.33 -10.04 5.31
N THR A 390 31.20 -11.35 5.45
CA THR A 390 32.29 -12.31 5.28
C THR A 390 32.05 -13.17 4.04
N THR A 391 33.10 -13.38 3.24
CA THR A 391 32.99 -14.19 2.03
C THR A 391 32.85 -15.69 2.36
N GLY A 392 31.95 -16.34 1.64
CA GLY A 392 31.72 -17.77 1.68
C GLY A 392 32.71 -18.58 0.82
N ALA A 393 32.48 -19.87 0.72
CA ALA A 393 33.31 -20.78 -0.08
C ALA A 393 33.30 -20.43 -1.59
N ASP A 394 32.28 -19.75 -2.05
CA ASP A 394 32.15 -19.21 -3.41
C ASP A 394 32.84 -17.86 -3.60
N GLY A 395 33.47 -17.33 -2.57
CA GLY A 395 34.11 -16.03 -2.54
C GLY A 395 33.15 -14.86 -2.45
N ASN A 396 31.84 -15.10 -2.34
CA ASN A 396 30.83 -14.03 -2.28
C ASN A 396 30.53 -13.58 -0.86
N ALA A 397 30.40 -12.28 -0.67
CA ALA A 397 29.80 -11.67 0.51
C ALA A 397 28.71 -10.69 0.07
N LYS A 398 27.56 -10.74 0.73
CA LYS A 398 26.41 -9.88 0.46
C LYS A 398 26.09 -9.05 1.69
N PHE A 399 25.85 -7.75 1.48
CA PHE A 399 25.40 -6.85 2.52
C PHE A 399 23.87 -6.83 2.53
N THR A 400 23.30 -6.79 3.74
CA THR A 400 21.85 -6.87 3.98
C THR A 400 21.24 -5.56 4.45
N ALA A 401 22.07 -4.56 4.77
CA ALA A 401 21.65 -3.26 5.23
C ALA A 401 20.69 -2.59 4.23
N ASP A 402 19.56 -2.10 4.73
CA ASP A 402 18.54 -1.41 3.94
C ASP A 402 18.94 0.05 3.68
N LEU A 403 19.82 0.26 2.70
CA LEU A 403 20.48 1.53 2.43
C LEU A 403 19.52 2.64 2.01
N PRO A 404 19.67 3.87 2.55
CA PRO A 404 19.01 5.05 2.03
C PRO A 404 19.48 5.41 0.62
N ILE A 405 18.49 5.75 -0.23
CA ILE A 405 18.74 6.21 -1.60
C ILE A 405 19.23 7.67 -1.63
N GLY A 406 20.01 8.02 -2.64
CA GLY A 406 20.52 9.38 -2.85
C GLY A 406 21.94 9.60 -2.32
N TYR A 407 22.53 8.64 -1.61
CA TYR A 407 23.83 8.74 -0.96
C TYR A 407 24.89 7.86 -1.60
N SER A 408 26.15 8.22 -1.33
CA SER A 408 27.31 7.45 -1.74
C SER A 408 27.80 6.56 -0.58
N TYR A 409 28.35 5.42 -0.93
CA TYR A 409 28.85 4.40 -0.02
C TYR A 409 30.19 3.89 -0.51
N PHE A 410 30.97 3.29 0.38
CA PHE A 410 32.15 2.57 -0.03
C PHE A 410 32.33 1.26 0.74
N VAL A 411 32.92 0.28 0.06
CA VAL A 411 33.33 -1.01 0.63
C VAL A 411 34.83 -1.13 0.56
N LYS A 412 35.43 -1.60 1.64
CA LYS A 412 36.86 -1.98 1.70
C LYS A 412 37.03 -3.29 2.43
N GLU A 413 38.14 -3.94 2.17
CA GLU A 413 38.55 -5.12 2.92
C GLU A 413 38.95 -4.73 4.34
N ASP A 414 38.35 -5.35 5.36
CA ASP A 414 38.66 -5.14 6.77
C ASP A 414 39.65 -6.20 7.27
N GLN A 415 39.54 -7.42 6.74
CA GLN A 415 40.46 -8.53 7.00
C GLN A 415 40.56 -9.42 5.75
N ALA A 416 41.78 -9.74 5.36
CA ALA A 416 42.01 -10.70 4.28
C ALA A 416 41.77 -12.13 4.71
N PRO A 417 41.47 -13.05 3.78
CA PRO A 417 41.51 -14.48 4.03
C PRO A 417 42.89 -14.94 4.54
N GLU A 418 42.88 -16.00 5.30
CA GLU A 418 44.12 -16.57 5.82
C GLU A 418 45.11 -16.97 4.72
N GLY A 419 46.36 -16.60 4.88
CA GLY A 419 47.41 -16.84 3.88
C GLY A 419 47.48 -15.79 2.78
N TYR A 420 46.64 -14.75 2.86
CA TYR A 420 46.61 -13.66 1.92
C TYR A 420 46.96 -12.31 2.55
N VAL A 421 47.43 -11.39 1.70
CA VAL A 421 47.78 -10.02 2.07
C VAL A 421 46.54 -9.14 1.87
N ARG A 422 46.19 -8.35 2.88
CA ARG A 422 45.09 -7.41 2.80
C ARG A 422 45.41 -6.30 1.80
N ASN A 423 44.48 -6.07 0.85
CA ASN A 423 44.60 -4.99 -0.13
C ASN A 423 43.89 -3.75 0.42
N THR A 424 44.68 -2.81 0.96
CA THR A 424 44.16 -1.55 1.52
C THR A 424 43.91 -0.47 0.48
N GLU A 425 44.42 -0.64 -0.75
CA GLU A 425 44.29 0.34 -1.83
C GLU A 425 43.01 0.17 -2.66
N ASP A 426 42.47 -1.04 -2.67
CA ASP A 426 41.21 -1.32 -3.41
C ASP A 426 40.01 -0.94 -2.54
N VAL A 427 39.37 0.17 -2.90
CA VAL A 427 38.17 0.69 -2.25
C VAL A 427 37.08 0.86 -3.30
N TYR A 428 36.03 0.10 -3.18
CA TYR A 428 34.87 0.18 -4.07
C TYR A 428 33.90 1.26 -3.59
N THR A 429 33.75 2.34 -4.36
CA THR A 429 32.80 3.41 -4.07
C THR A 429 31.67 3.39 -5.08
N PHE A 430 30.43 3.52 -4.61
CA PHE A 430 29.24 3.60 -5.45
C PHE A 430 28.26 4.64 -4.89
N LYS A 431 27.40 5.16 -5.78
CA LYS A 431 26.29 6.03 -5.41
C LYS A 431 24.96 5.32 -5.64
N PHE A 432 24.17 5.14 -4.59
CA PHE A 432 22.83 4.60 -4.72
C PHE A 432 21.87 5.72 -5.10
N SER A 433 21.55 5.80 -6.39
CA SER A 433 20.62 6.79 -6.95
C SER A 433 19.40 6.07 -7.51
N TYR A 434 18.27 6.77 -7.48
CA TYR A 434 17.05 6.31 -8.15
C TYR A 434 17.28 6.12 -9.65
N THR A 435 16.80 5.03 -10.20
CA THR A 435 16.91 4.70 -11.63
C THR A 435 15.59 4.96 -12.35
N ASN A 436 14.56 4.22 -11.99
CA ASN A 436 13.22 4.33 -12.52
C ASN A 436 12.25 3.52 -11.62
N ASP A 437 10.95 3.67 -11.83
CA ASP A 437 9.93 3.01 -11.02
C ASP A 437 9.63 1.54 -11.43
N LYS A 438 10.35 0.98 -12.40
CA LYS A 438 10.17 -0.42 -12.85
C LYS A 438 11.18 -1.37 -12.24
N GLU A 439 12.24 -0.83 -11.66
CA GLU A 439 13.29 -1.61 -11.01
C GLU A 439 13.12 -1.58 -9.50
N ALA A 440 12.84 -2.74 -8.91
CA ALA A 440 12.72 -2.85 -7.46
C ALA A 440 14.09 -2.78 -6.76
N THR A 441 15.17 -3.22 -7.44
CA THR A 441 16.49 -3.36 -6.85
C THR A 441 17.57 -2.89 -7.82
N VAL A 442 18.52 -2.11 -7.31
CA VAL A 442 19.74 -1.70 -8.02
C VAL A 442 20.92 -2.48 -7.47
N SER A 443 21.63 -3.20 -8.33
CA SER A 443 22.75 -4.03 -7.93
C SER A 443 24.08 -3.29 -8.03
N PHE A 444 24.93 -3.46 -6.99
CA PHE A 444 26.28 -2.95 -6.90
C PHE A 444 27.20 -4.13 -6.57
N ALA A 445 28.16 -4.39 -7.45
CA ALA A 445 29.08 -5.52 -7.27
C ALA A 445 30.50 -5.10 -7.60
N HIS A 446 31.47 -5.64 -6.83
CA HIS A 446 32.89 -5.43 -7.08
C HIS A 446 33.68 -6.71 -6.76
N THR A 447 34.78 -6.89 -7.51
CA THR A 447 35.68 -8.02 -7.29
C THR A 447 37.00 -7.55 -6.70
N PHE A 448 37.27 -8.00 -5.48
CA PHE A 448 38.54 -7.76 -4.78
C PHE A 448 39.50 -8.95 -4.99
N SER A 449 40.76 -8.63 -5.25
CA SER A 449 41.79 -9.64 -5.46
C SER A 449 42.94 -9.45 -4.50
N ASN A 450 43.42 -10.54 -3.85
CA ASN A 450 44.57 -10.46 -2.97
C ASN A 450 45.74 -11.33 -3.47
N ASP A 451 46.92 -10.81 -3.22
CA ASP A 451 48.17 -11.57 -3.35
C ASP A 451 48.28 -12.54 -2.15
N ARG A 452 48.79 -13.75 -2.37
CA ARG A 452 49.13 -14.65 -1.28
C ARG A 452 50.32 -14.12 -0.48
N VAL A 453 50.38 -14.41 0.80
CA VAL A 453 51.58 -14.20 1.59
C VAL A 453 52.68 -15.16 1.11
N THR A 454 53.87 -14.62 0.91
CA THR A 454 55.02 -15.39 0.47
C THR A 454 56.00 -15.60 1.59
N ALA A 455 56.92 -16.55 1.41
CA ALA A 455 58.05 -16.72 2.32
C ALA A 455 59.37 -16.51 1.58
N LYS A 456 60.33 -15.99 2.32
CA LYS A 456 61.71 -15.86 1.92
C LYS A 456 62.62 -16.57 2.94
N ILE A 457 63.53 -17.36 2.45
CA ILE A 457 64.55 -18.03 3.26
C ILE A 457 65.89 -17.50 2.86
N ASN A 458 66.66 -17.04 3.86
CA ASN A 458 68.06 -16.64 3.70
C ASN A 458 68.92 -17.73 4.38
N LEU A 459 69.87 -18.26 3.66
CA LEU A 459 70.89 -19.19 4.11
C LEU A 459 72.20 -18.44 4.28
N PHE A 460 72.80 -18.60 5.44
CA PHE A 460 74.09 -18.10 5.78
C PHE A 460 75.01 -19.26 6.10
N LYS A 461 76.11 -19.33 5.39
CA LYS A 461 77.13 -20.31 5.64
C LYS A 461 78.28 -19.68 6.40
N VAL A 462 78.70 -20.27 7.49
CA VAL A 462 79.79 -19.78 8.32
C VAL A 462 80.81 -20.91 8.64
N ASP A 463 82.02 -20.49 8.87
CA ASP A 463 83.07 -21.43 9.41
C ASP A 463 82.81 -21.72 10.87
N LYS A 464 82.82 -23.01 11.28
CA LYS A 464 82.45 -23.45 12.61
C LYS A 464 83.37 -23.00 13.69
N GLU A 465 84.66 -22.97 13.39
CA GLU A 465 85.66 -22.61 14.37
C GLU A 465 85.72 -21.14 14.70
N THR A 466 85.45 -20.33 13.68
CA THR A 466 85.52 -18.86 13.82
C THR A 466 84.15 -18.21 14.09
N GLY A 467 83.09 -18.93 13.80
CA GLY A 467 81.71 -18.35 13.84
C GLY A 467 81.47 -17.26 12.81
N LYS A 468 82.32 -17.08 11.81
CA LYS A 468 82.28 -16.00 10.88
C LYS A 468 82.04 -16.47 9.45
N ALA A 469 81.43 -15.63 8.62
CA ALA A 469 81.35 -15.87 7.20
C ALA A 469 82.67 -15.54 6.48
N VAL A 470 83.73 -16.03 6.99
CA VAL A 470 85.11 -15.92 6.49
C VAL A 470 85.73 -17.30 6.44
N PRO A 471 86.09 -17.80 5.27
CA PRO A 471 86.63 -19.12 5.14
C PRO A 471 88.08 -19.16 5.70
N GLN A 472 88.50 -20.34 6.14
CA GLN A 472 89.86 -20.56 6.63
C GLN A 472 90.77 -21.10 5.50
N GLY A 473 91.97 -20.58 5.40
CA GLY A 473 92.96 -21.01 4.41
C GLY A 473 92.41 -20.88 2.96
N ASP A 474 92.63 -21.95 2.21
CA ASP A 474 92.16 -22.00 0.82
C ASP A 474 90.69 -22.48 0.68
N ALA A 475 90.04 -22.66 1.78
CA ALA A 475 88.60 -23.00 1.76
C ALA A 475 87.78 -21.86 1.27
N THR A 476 86.58 -22.12 0.76
CA THR A 476 85.64 -21.08 0.30
C THR A 476 84.26 -21.41 0.83
N LEU A 477 83.50 -20.37 1.15
CA LEU A 477 82.09 -20.51 1.49
C LEU A 477 81.21 -20.45 0.25
N LYS A 478 81.77 -20.05 -0.88
CA LYS A 478 81.11 -19.97 -2.19
C LYS A 478 80.93 -21.36 -2.78
N GLY A 479 79.78 -21.55 -3.43
CA GLY A 479 79.52 -22.73 -4.24
C GLY A 479 79.01 -23.95 -3.41
N ALA A 480 78.75 -23.80 -2.13
CA ALA A 480 77.97 -24.78 -1.41
C ALA A 480 76.53 -24.86 -2.00
N VAL A 481 76.11 -26.02 -2.34
CA VAL A 481 74.79 -26.27 -2.90
C VAL A 481 73.90 -26.92 -1.85
N TYR A 482 72.81 -26.32 -1.54
CA TYR A 482 71.77 -26.80 -0.63
C TYR A 482 70.47 -27.06 -1.39
N GLY A 483 69.81 -28.15 -1.03
CA GLY A 483 68.40 -28.37 -1.42
C GLY A 483 67.46 -27.82 -0.36
N LEU A 484 66.47 -27.05 -0.76
CA LEU A 484 65.30 -26.74 0.07
C LEU A 484 64.22 -27.76 -0.25
N TYR A 485 63.74 -28.45 0.75
CA TYR A 485 62.72 -29.49 0.60
C TYR A 485 61.52 -29.21 1.44
N ALA A 486 60.33 -29.63 0.94
CA ALA A 486 59.12 -29.63 1.74
C ALA A 486 59.18 -30.70 2.83
N ARG A 487 58.97 -30.34 4.07
CA ARG A 487 58.97 -31.34 5.18
C ARG A 487 57.68 -32.18 5.17
N GLU A 488 56.59 -31.65 4.76
CA GLU A 488 55.33 -32.34 4.49
C GLU A 488 54.62 -31.65 3.33
N ASP A 489 53.42 -32.13 2.93
CA ASP A 489 52.67 -31.54 1.83
C ASP A 489 52.41 -30.05 2.07
N ILE A 490 52.88 -29.20 1.21
CA ILE A 490 52.63 -27.75 1.22
C ILE A 490 51.42 -27.49 0.31
N VAL A 491 50.37 -26.90 0.89
CA VAL A 491 49.11 -26.67 0.19
C VAL A 491 48.94 -25.20 -0.17
N HIS A 492 48.18 -24.95 -1.22
CA HIS A 492 47.79 -23.59 -1.61
C HIS A 492 46.85 -22.99 -0.56
N PRO A 493 47.00 -21.70 -0.19
CA PRO A 493 46.18 -21.07 0.84
C PRO A 493 44.71 -20.91 0.48
N ASP A 494 44.29 -21.09 -0.79
CA ASP A 494 42.89 -21.00 -1.20
C ASP A 494 42.02 -22.16 -0.71
N GLY A 495 42.63 -23.22 -0.16
CA GLY A 495 41.91 -24.40 0.31
C GLY A 495 41.33 -25.31 -0.78
N ALA A 496 41.42 -24.92 -2.03
CA ALA A 496 40.77 -25.60 -3.16
C ALA A 496 41.75 -26.12 -4.23
N THR A 497 42.89 -25.48 -4.40
CA THR A 497 43.90 -25.87 -5.40
C THR A 497 44.63 -27.14 -4.98
N GLY A 498 44.76 -27.37 -3.67
CA GLY A 498 45.39 -28.58 -3.11
C GLY A 498 46.91 -28.47 -2.94
N THR A 499 47.60 -29.61 -3.02
CA THR A 499 49.01 -29.72 -2.74
C THR A 499 49.87 -29.11 -3.84
N ILE A 500 50.76 -28.19 -3.46
CA ILE A 500 51.76 -27.55 -4.33
C ILE A 500 53.06 -28.35 -4.34
N TYR A 501 53.55 -28.77 -3.18
CA TYR A 501 54.70 -29.61 -3.03
C TYR A 501 54.40 -30.79 -2.11
N LYS A 502 54.86 -31.98 -2.47
CA LYS A 502 54.75 -33.18 -1.67
C LYS A 502 55.84 -33.22 -0.60
N ALA A 503 55.57 -33.91 0.50
CA ALA A 503 56.56 -34.16 1.52
C ALA A 503 57.82 -34.80 0.92
N GLY A 504 59.00 -34.26 1.22
CA GLY A 504 60.28 -34.67 0.68
C GLY A 504 60.59 -34.15 -0.73
N GLU A 505 59.68 -33.44 -1.37
CA GLU A 505 59.92 -32.84 -2.71
C GLU A 505 60.91 -31.67 -2.59
N GLN A 506 61.86 -31.60 -3.53
CA GLN A 506 62.79 -30.48 -3.63
C GLN A 506 62.06 -29.25 -4.21
N VAL A 507 61.98 -28.18 -3.40
CA VAL A 507 61.31 -26.94 -3.75
C VAL A 507 62.25 -25.99 -4.49
N ALA A 508 63.50 -25.92 -4.05
CA ALA A 508 64.49 -25.04 -4.66
C ALA A 508 65.93 -25.57 -4.42
N SER A 509 66.86 -25.06 -5.18
CA SER A 509 68.28 -25.23 -4.96
C SER A 509 68.91 -23.88 -4.61
N LEU A 510 69.72 -23.83 -3.56
CA LEU A 510 70.39 -22.61 -3.12
C LEU A 510 71.93 -22.84 -3.29
N THR A 511 72.56 -21.89 -3.93
CA THR A 511 74.05 -21.93 -4.06
C THR A 511 74.61 -20.69 -3.40
N THR A 512 75.55 -20.91 -2.46
CA THR A 512 76.14 -19.78 -1.71
C THR A 512 77.08 -18.95 -2.59
N ASP A 513 77.00 -17.63 -2.38
CA ASP A 513 77.86 -16.59 -3.02
C ASP A 513 79.23 -16.49 -2.27
N ASP A 514 80.01 -15.52 -2.69
CA ASP A 514 81.34 -15.25 -2.10
C ASP A 514 81.28 -14.89 -0.60
N LYS A 515 80.13 -14.48 -0.11
CA LYS A 515 79.89 -14.20 1.32
C LYS A 515 79.29 -15.35 2.08
N GLY A 516 79.14 -16.49 1.44
CA GLY A 516 78.47 -17.64 2.02
C GLY A 516 76.93 -17.48 2.12
N GLN A 517 76.37 -16.62 1.34
CA GLN A 517 74.95 -16.32 1.38
C GLN A 517 74.17 -16.90 0.17
N ALA A 518 72.99 -17.36 0.45
CA ALA A 518 72.01 -17.72 -0.58
C ALA A 518 70.63 -17.39 -0.09
N SER A 519 69.71 -17.13 -1.02
CA SER A 519 68.31 -16.87 -0.67
C SER A 519 67.35 -17.39 -1.71
N VAL A 520 66.16 -17.70 -1.28
CA VAL A 520 65.01 -18.01 -2.14
C VAL A 520 63.79 -17.24 -1.61
N ASN A 521 63.02 -16.66 -2.52
CA ASN A 521 61.81 -15.89 -2.23
C ASN A 521 60.60 -16.46 -2.97
N GLY A 522 59.42 -15.92 -2.71
CA GLY A 522 58.18 -16.30 -3.37
C GLY A 522 57.68 -17.70 -2.97
N LEU A 523 58.20 -18.28 -1.91
CA LEU A 523 57.79 -19.58 -1.39
C LEU A 523 56.36 -19.52 -0.86
N TYR A 524 55.68 -20.65 -0.85
CA TYR A 524 54.44 -20.84 -0.09
C TYR A 524 54.76 -20.91 1.41
N LEU A 525 53.76 -20.56 2.21
CA LEU A 525 53.88 -20.80 3.67
C LEU A 525 53.85 -22.31 3.93
N GLY A 526 54.65 -22.77 4.87
CA GLY A 526 54.74 -24.18 5.19
C GLY A 526 56.04 -24.52 5.94
N LYS A 527 56.30 -25.83 6.11
CA LYS A 527 57.49 -26.32 6.75
C LYS A 527 58.47 -26.82 5.71
N TYR A 528 59.71 -26.43 5.90
CA TYR A 528 60.80 -26.78 5.00
C TYR A 528 61.96 -27.34 5.78
N TYR A 529 62.87 -28.00 5.10
CA TYR A 529 64.18 -28.27 5.59
C TYR A 529 65.23 -28.00 4.52
N ILE A 530 66.36 -27.51 4.98
CA ILE A 530 67.50 -27.29 4.13
C ILE A 530 68.48 -28.41 4.39
N LYS A 531 69.04 -29.03 3.34
CA LYS A 531 70.04 -30.07 3.38
C LYS A 531 71.10 -29.73 2.38
N GLU A 532 72.35 -29.87 2.83
CA GLU A 532 73.48 -29.71 1.93
C GLU A 532 73.54 -30.84 0.93
N ILE A 533 73.71 -30.51 -0.34
CA ILE A 533 73.93 -31.50 -1.42
C ILE A 533 75.41 -31.60 -1.77
N THR A 534 76.06 -30.43 -1.85
CA THR A 534 77.49 -30.37 -2.20
C THR A 534 78.18 -29.35 -1.29
N PRO A 535 79.14 -29.73 -0.49
CA PRO A 535 79.91 -28.80 0.32
C PRO A 535 80.78 -27.92 -0.56
N PRO A 536 81.16 -26.71 -0.08
CA PRO A 536 82.15 -25.89 -0.78
C PRO A 536 83.54 -26.44 -0.62
N THR A 537 84.48 -25.99 -1.42
CA THR A 537 85.85 -26.44 -1.40
C THR A 537 86.51 -26.22 -0.02
N GLY A 538 87.04 -27.26 0.57
CA GLY A 538 87.80 -27.25 1.82
C GLY A 538 86.96 -27.43 3.09
N TYR A 539 85.69 -27.73 2.99
CA TYR A 539 84.79 -28.00 4.11
C TYR A 539 84.25 -29.45 4.05
N LEU A 540 83.89 -30.00 5.20
CA LEU A 540 83.17 -31.25 5.29
C LEU A 540 81.68 -31.04 5.04
N ALA A 541 81.03 -32.03 4.43
CA ALA A 541 79.59 -31.96 4.19
C ALA A 541 78.79 -31.95 5.49
N ASP A 542 77.84 -31.12 5.56
CA ASP A 542 76.75 -31.15 6.56
C ASP A 542 75.74 -32.22 6.19
N THR A 543 75.57 -33.21 7.03
CA THR A 543 74.56 -34.26 6.81
C THR A 543 73.25 -34.01 7.53
N GLU A 544 73.19 -32.93 8.30
CA GLU A 544 71.99 -32.60 9.06
C GLU A 544 70.93 -31.91 8.20
N GLU A 545 69.73 -32.09 8.61
CA GLU A 545 68.61 -31.40 8.01
C GLU A 545 68.21 -30.24 8.91
N HIS A 546 68.14 -29.03 8.35
CA HIS A 546 67.81 -27.78 9.06
C HIS A 546 66.38 -27.38 8.81
N ASP A 547 65.58 -27.61 9.81
CA ASP A 547 64.13 -27.35 9.70
C ASP A 547 63.78 -25.87 9.85
N LEU A 548 62.86 -25.43 9.02
CA LEU A 548 62.39 -24.05 8.94
C LEU A 548 60.86 -24.01 8.86
N THR A 549 60.23 -23.13 9.62
CA THR A 549 58.78 -22.90 9.54
C THR A 549 58.46 -21.51 9.05
N CYS A 550 57.78 -21.43 7.93
CA CYS A 550 57.21 -20.21 7.37
C CYS A 550 55.70 -20.20 7.65
N SER A 551 55.30 -19.70 8.81
CA SER A 551 53.93 -19.63 9.22
C SER A 551 53.31 -18.26 8.94
N TYR A 552 52.00 -18.20 8.80
CA TYR A 552 51.27 -16.96 8.63
C TYR A 552 51.43 -16.02 9.83
N GLU A 553 51.76 -14.78 9.58
CA GLU A 553 52.03 -13.73 10.58
C GLU A 553 51.04 -12.57 10.53
N GLY A 554 49.87 -12.77 9.90
CA GLY A 554 48.82 -11.78 9.75
C GLY A 554 48.74 -11.17 8.33
N ASP A 555 47.60 -10.57 8.04
CA ASP A 555 47.24 -10.11 6.70
C ASP A 555 47.95 -8.81 6.23
N MET A 556 48.72 -8.19 7.14
CA MET A 556 49.56 -7.02 6.80
C MET A 556 51.02 -7.42 6.49
N THR A 557 51.37 -8.72 6.64
CA THR A 557 52.69 -9.23 6.32
C THR A 557 52.69 -9.83 4.91
N SER A 558 53.32 -9.17 3.95
CA SER A 558 53.38 -9.67 2.58
C SER A 558 54.42 -10.78 2.37
N GLU A 559 55.52 -10.78 3.15
CA GLU A 559 56.61 -11.77 3.07
C GLU A 559 57.09 -12.16 4.47
N VAL A 560 57.03 -13.43 4.78
CA VAL A 560 57.57 -14.04 6.00
C VAL A 560 59.02 -14.39 5.74
N LYS A 561 59.94 -13.87 6.56
CA LYS A 561 61.36 -14.09 6.38
C LYS A 561 61.90 -15.06 7.43
N ARG A 562 62.69 -16.04 6.99
CA ARG A 562 63.38 -16.99 7.86
C ARG A 562 64.86 -17.04 7.51
N GLU A 563 65.64 -17.31 8.48
CA GLU A 563 67.08 -17.39 8.32
C GLU A 563 67.58 -18.75 8.84
N CYS A 564 68.51 -19.30 8.09
CA CYS A 564 69.22 -20.51 8.44
C CYS A 564 70.72 -20.24 8.40
N THR A 565 71.42 -20.56 9.45
CA THR A 565 72.90 -20.52 9.46
C THR A 565 73.44 -21.93 9.53
N SER A 566 74.19 -22.27 8.48
CA SER A 566 74.90 -23.54 8.41
C SER A 566 76.38 -23.28 8.71
N SER A 567 76.92 -23.94 9.76
CA SER A 567 78.35 -23.81 10.12
C SER A 567 79.06 -25.09 9.89
N GLU A 568 80.18 -25.05 9.16
CA GLU A 568 80.91 -26.22 8.73
C GLU A 568 82.34 -26.22 9.23
N GLN A 569 82.77 -27.41 9.47
CA GLN A 569 84.13 -27.69 9.88
C GLN A 569 85.03 -27.73 8.65
N VAL A 570 86.09 -26.98 8.68
CA VAL A 570 87.17 -27.16 7.71
C VAL A 570 87.60 -28.61 7.74
N ILE A 571 87.94 -29.23 6.63
CA ILE A 571 88.06 -30.67 6.33
C ILE A 571 88.57 -31.54 7.45
N LYS A 572 88.81 -31.19 8.58
CA LYS A 572 89.25 -32.02 9.75
C LYS A 572 88.29 -31.99 10.90
N GLN A 573 87.30 -31.22 10.80
CA GLN A 573 86.43 -30.97 11.94
C GLN A 573 84.94 -31.19 11.55
N PRO A 574 84.19 -31.79 12.42
CA PRO A 574 82.73 -31.69 12.26
C PRO A 574 82.29 -30.21 12.28
N PHE A 575 81.40 -29.85 11.46
CA PHE A 575 80.87 -28.50 11.44
C PHE A 575 79.56 -28.42 12.25
N GLN A 576 79.29 -27.22 12.63
CA GLN A 576 78.14 -26.91 13.43
C GLN A 576 77.14 -26.04 12.57
N ILE A 577 75.90 -26.31 12.76
CA ILE A 577 74.83 -25.51 12.05
C ILE A 577 74.20 -24.58 13.07
N ILE A 578 74.13 -23.33 12.70
CA ILE A 578 73.43 -22.33 13.45
C ILE A 578 72.25 -21.91 12.61
N LYS A 579 71.08 -22.06 13.16
CA LYS A 579 69.84 -21.58 12.48
C LYS A 579 69.51 -20.19 12.95
N ALA A 580 69.14 -19.33 12.01
CA ALA A 580 68.66 -18.03 12.31
C ALA A 580 67.30 -17.84 11.65
N ALA A 581 66.39 -17.19 12.28
CA ALA A 581 65.11 -16.82 11.72
C ALA A 581 65.12 -15.32 11.40
N ASN A 582 64.66 -14.98 10.22
CA ASN A 582 64.38 -13.62 9.86
C ASN A 582 62.97 -13.27 10.28
N ASN A 583 62.81 -12.44 11.29
CA ASN A 583 61.50 -11.98 11.81
C ASN A 583 61.09 -10.62 11.23
N GLY A 584 61.59 -10.29 10.07
CA GLY A 584 61.30 -8.99 9.41
C GLY A 584 62.27 -7.88 9.76
N LYS A 585 63.33 -8.15 10.56
CA LYS A 585 64.42 -7.24 10.84
C LYS A 585 65.59 -7.47 9.86
N THR A 586 66.27 -6.43 9.49
CA THR A 586 67.41 -6.49 8.56
C THR A 586 68.61 -7.20 9.14
N ASP A 587 68.75 -7.31 10.44
CA ASP A 587 69.83 -8.00 11.10
C ASP A 587 69.39 -9.41 11.48
N ALA A 588 70.13 -10.36 10.99
CA ALA A 588 69.98 -11.76 11.41
C ALA A 588 70.18 -11.86 12.92
N ASP A 589 69.15 -11.87 13.69
CA ASP A 589 69.17 -12.30 15.06
C ASP A 589 69.62 -13.78 15.04
N LEU A 590 70.89 -14.01 15.22
CA LEU A 590 71.40 -15.33 15.44
C LEU A 590 70.74 -15.87 16.69
N LEU A 591 69.82 -16.76 16.52
CA LEU A 591 69.15 -17.41 17.65
C LEU A 591 70.05 -18.47 18.30
N SER A 592 70.93 -18.02 19.16
CA SER A 592 71.69 -18.89 19.98
C SER A 592 70.78 -19.64 20.94
N GLY A 593 70.78 -20.98 20.86
CA GLY A 593 69.89 -21.80 21.66
C GLY A 593 68.42 -21.75 21.31
N ALA A 594 68.09 -20.97 20.33
CA ALA A 594 66.73 -21.03 19.78
C ALA A 594 66.65 -22.31 18.96
N GLY A 595 65.95 -23.26 19.41
CA GLY A 595 65.48 -24.32 18.56
C GLY A 595 64.66 -23.71 17.45
N PHE A 596 65.09 -23.83 16.22
CA PHE A 596 64.25 -23.60 15.12
C PHE A 596 63.26 -24.74 15.06
N THR A 597 62.09 -24.44 15.45
CA THR A 597 61.01 -25.41 15.33
C THR A 597 60.33 -25.24 13.99
N VAL A 598 60.38 -26.22 13.21
CA VAL A 598 59.78 -26.27 11.91
C VAL A 598 58.45 -26.94 12.05
N TYR A 599 57.45 -26.23 11.64
CA TYR A 599 56.08 -26.71 11.63
C TYR A 599 55.55 -26.76 10.21
N LEU A 600 54.87 -27.81 9.88
CA LEU A 600 54.06 -27.84 8.68
C LEU A 600 52.86 -26.95 8.88
N LYS A 601 52.51 -26.22 7.87
CA LYS A 601 51.31 -25.42 7.90
C LYS A 601 50.06 -26.25 8.21
N SER A 602 50.03 -27.49 7.74
CA SER A 602 48.94 -28.45 7.97
C SER A 602 48.86 -28.97 9.40
N SER A 603 49.94 -28.85 10.21
CA SER A 603 49.98 -29.25 11.63
C SER A 603 49.73 -28.07 12.58
N LEU A 604 49.67 -26.87 12.06
CA LEU A 604 49.43 -25.69 12.86
C LEU A 604 47.91 -25.39 12.92
N THR A 605 47.38 -25.31 14.12
CA THR A 605 46.03 -24.86 14.35
C THR A 605 45.97 -23.33 14.26
N LYS A 606 45.06 -22.79 13.49
CA LYS A 606 44.92 -21.35 13.36
C LYS A 606 44.05 -20.80 14.50
N LYS A 607 44.56 -19.78 15.19
CA LYS A 607 43.80 -19.02 16.19
C LYS A 607 42.77 -18.08 15.54
N ALA A 608 41.79 -17.64 16.30
CA ALA A 608 40.72 -16.73 15.83
C ALA A 608 41.24 -15.37 15.34
N ASP A 609 42.42 -14.92 15.80
CA ASP A 609 43.12 -13.71 15.39
C ASP A 609 43.94 -13.86 14.09
N GLY A 610 43.90 -15.05 13.49
CA GLY A 610 44.63 -15.38 12.27
C GLY A 610 46.05 -15.89 12.49
N SER A 611 46.59 -15.87 13.70
CA SER A 611 47.89 -16.47 14.07
C SER A 611 47.83 -17.99 14.16
N TYR A 612 49.03 -18.62 14.14
CA TYR A 612 49.14 -20.07 14.38
C TYR A 612 49.39 -20.36 15.84
N ASP A 613 48.82 -21.46 16.33
CA ASP A 613 49.10 -22.00 17.63
C ASP A 613 50.36 -22.88 17.54
N PHE A 614 51.49 -22.38 18.03
CA PHE A 614 52.78 -23.09 18.06
C PHE A 614 52.89 -23.98 19.28
N ASP A 615 52.15 -23.73 20.35
CA ASP A 615 52.26 -24.47 21.61
C ASP A 615 51.69 -25.89 21.50
N SER A 616 50.67 -26.05 20.65
CA SER A 616 50.05 -27.35 20.37
C SER A 616 50.68 -28.10 19.20
N ALA A 617 51.57 -27.47 18.45
CA ALA A 617 52.15 -28.04 17.25
C ALA A 617 53.37 -28.95 17.59
N LYS A 618 53.44 -30.13 16.96
CA LYS A 618 54.57 -31.02 17.12
C LYS A 618 55.75 -30.53 16.26
N PRO A 619 56.85 -30.10 16.85
CA PRO A 619 58.00 -29.69 16.08
C PRO A 619 58.61 -30.91 15.34
N VAL A 620 59.13 -30.66 14.13
CA VAL A 620 59.77 -31.68 13.30
C VAL A 620 61.19 -31.93 13.79
N VAL A 621 61.88 -30.86 14.13
CA VAL A 621 63.17 -30.89 14.84
C VAL A 621 63.28 -29.63 15.71
N SER A 622 63.80 -29.76 16.91
CA SER A 622 64.12 -28.66 17.80
C SER A 622 65.66 -28.53 17.97
#